data_d3c5ba91d5afbf2722505f31b9c5399b
#
_entry.id   d3c5ba91d5afbf2722505f31b9c5399b
#
_cell.length_a   1.000
_cell.length_b   1.000
_cell.length_c   1.000
_cell.angle_alpha   90.00
_cell.angle_beta   90.00
_cell.angle_gamma   90.00
#
_symmetry.space_group_name_H-M   'P 1'
#
loop_
_entity.id
_entity.type
_entity.pdbx_description
1 polymer ?
#
loop_
_entity_poly.entity_id
_entity_poly.type
_entity_poly.pdbx_seq_one_letter_code
_entity_poly.pdbx_strand_id
1 'polypeptide(L)'
;MAEAGAHLTATADQRPSIFELLAQEALMEAVRPALQHAAKVLAESDPSRFGFLWRRFDELYLLLDVLLQSHFLSRSSASFSENFYGLKRTPGPGGRGPDAGGRGLDAGRRRLSLLLLCVFPYLRARLEAALARQRDEDDFSIRLAQGGRRRLLRAAAAALPRLGAAWRLWSFCQQLLYTFGHAQTHSPLLWLAGVRLSRLSAADITHMETRETGRLQHDSLLQRAWRVMRAAA
;
A
#
# COMPACT_ATOMS: atom_id res chain seq x y z
N MET A 1 -7.74 -6.35 34.12
CA MET A 1 -9.01 -5.72 33.67
C MET A 1 -8.98 -5.27 32.19
N ALA A 2 -7.82 -5.03 31.57
CA ALA A 2 -7.70 -4.69 30.15
C ALA A 2 -7.88 -5.89 29.19
N GLU A 3 -7.57 -7.11 29.61
CA GLU A 3 -7.72 -8.32 28.80
C GLU A 3 -9.18 -8.76 28.57
N ALA A 4 -10.08 -8.48 29.51
CA ALA A 4 -11.50 -8.84 29.37
C ALA A 4 -12.22 -8.01 28.29
N GLY A 5 -11.77 -6.79 28.02
CA GLY A 5 -12.32 -5.93 26.96
C GLY A 5 -11.96 -6.39 25.54
N ALA A 6 -10.78 -6.96 25.37
CA ALA A 6 -10.32 -7.47 24.07
C ALA A 6 -11.08 -8.74 23.65
N HIS A 7 -11.49 -9.58 24.60
CA HIS A 7 -12.26 -10.81 24.30
C HIS A 7 -13.70 -10.53 23.89
N LEU A 8 -14.32 -9.45 24.37
CA LEU A 8 -15.70 -9.10 23.99
C LEU A 8 -15.81 -8.52 22.57
N THR A 9 -14.72 -7.95 22.04
CA THR A 9 -14.67 -7.49 20.65
C THR A 9 -14.28 -8.59 19.66
N ALA A 10 -13.70 -9.70 20.11
CA ALA A 10 -13.24 -10.82 19.26
C ALA A 10 -14.39 -11.70 18.72
N THR A 11 -15.59 -11.62 19.28
CA THR A 11 -16.77 -12.37 18.81
C THR A 11 -17.70 -11.59 17.89
N ALA A 12 -17.48 -10.28 17.75
CA ALA A 12 -18.31 -9.42 16.92
C ALA A 12 -17.61 -9.11 15.60
N ASP A 13 -18.16 -9.67 14.54
CA ASP A 13 -17.98 -9.30 13.13
C ASP A 13 -16.53 -9.29 12.62
N GLN A 14 -16.21 -10.23 11.73
CA GLN A 14 -14.94 -10.27 10.98
C GLN A 14 -14.73 -9.02 10.09
N ARG A 15 -15.74 -8.16 10.01
CA ARG A 15 -15.73 -6.94 9.22
C ARG A 15 -15.07 -5.81 10.02
N PRO A 16 -14.01 -5.16 9.48
CA PRO A 16 -13.38 -4.03 10.14
C PRO A 16 -14.34 -2.84 10.24
N SER A 17 -14.19 -2.05 11.31
CA SER A 17 -14.90 -0.78 11.43
C SER A 17 -14.33 0.25 10.45
N ILE A 18 -15.16 1.24 10.05
CA ILE A 18 -14.70 2.34 9.20
C ILE A 18 -13.56 3.13 9.86
N PHE A 19 -13.54 3.24 11.18
CA PHE A 19 -12.48 3.94 11.91
C PHE A 19 -11.13 3.23 11.80
N GLU A 20 -11.08 1.90 11.88
CA GLU A 20 -9.86 1.11 11.66
C GLU A 20 -9.34 1.28 10.24
N LEU A 21 -10.25 1.32 9.26
CA LEU A 21 -9.91 1.50 7.86
C LEU A 21 -9.33 2.89 7.58
N LEU A 22 -9.94 3.94 8.13
CA LEU A 22 -9.43 5.31 7.99
C LEU A 22 -8.11 5.51 8.76
N ALA A 23 -7.98 4.92 9.94
CA ALA A 23 -6.76 5.02 10.73
C ALA A 23 -5.55 4.36 10.01
N GLN A 24 -5.75 3.21 9.38
CA GLN A 24 -4.67 2.57 8.62
C GLN A 24 -4.30 3.35 7.35
N GLU A 25 -5.26 3.99 6.66
CA GLU A 25 -4.98 4.88 5.54
C GLU A 25 -4.18 6.11 6.00
N ALA A 26 -4.62 6.75 7.09
CA ALA A 26 -3.94 7.92 7.68
C ALA A 26 -2.50 7.60 8.12
N LEU A 27 -2.23 6.39 8.64
CA LEU A 27 -0.89 5.96 8.99
C LEU A 27 0.03 5.98 7.75
N MET A 28 -0.41 5.41 6.63
CA MET A 28 0.39 5.38 5.40
C MET A 28 0.56 6.77 4.78
N GLU A 29 -0.46 7.62 4.85
CA GLU A 29 -0.36 9.00 4.38
C GLU A 29 0.65 9.82 5.20
N ALA A 30 0.82 9.54 6.49
CA ALA A 30 1.78 10.23 7.36
C ALA A 30 3.23 9.79 7.16
N VAL A 31 3.48 8.54 6.74
CA VAL A 31 4.83 7.98 6.60
C VAL A 31 5.65 8.73 5.54
N ARG A 32 5.06 9.00 4.37
CA ARG A 32 5.78 9.66 3.27
C ARG A 32 6.29 11.05 3.61
N PRO A 33 5.47 12.00 4.12
CA PRO A 33 5.97 13.33 4.49
C PRO A 33 6.96 13.30 5.65
N ALA A 34 6.82 12.36 6.60
CA ALA A 34 7.77 12.19 7.69
C ALA A 34 9.16 11.77 7.16
N LEU A 35 9.23 10.78 6.27
CA LEU A 35 10.47 10.34 5.64
C LEU A 35 11.05 11.43 4.72
N GLN A 36 10.21 12.17 4.01
CA GLN A 36 10.63 13.29 3.17
C GLN A 36 11.28 14.39 4.02
N HIS A 37 10.69 14.72 5.15
CA HIS A 37 11.27 15.70 6.08
C HIS A 37 12.60 15.22 6.64
N ALA A 38 12.70 13.96 7.07
CA ALA A 38 13.96 13.37 7.54
C ALA A 38 15.05 13.40 6.45
N ALA A 39 14.72 13.03 5.21
CA ALA A 39 15.64 13.09 4.08
C ALA A 39 16.11 14.52 3.78
N LYS A 40 15.21 15.51 3.91
CA LYS A 40 15.54 16.92 3.76
C LYS A 40 16.52 17.39 4.82
N VAL A 41 16.27 17.11 6.10
CA VAL A 41 17.15 17.48 7.21
C VAL A 41 18.53 16.86 7.04
N LEU A 42 18.62 15.58 6.65
CA LEU A 42 19.89 14.91 6.37
C LEU A 42 20.65 15.56 5.21
N ALA A 43 19.95 15.91 4.12
CA ALA A 43 20.55 16.56 2.96
C ALA A 43 21.02 18.00 3.27
N GLU A 44 20.38 18.70 4.18
CA GLU A 44 20.80 20.02 4.67
C GLU A 44 21.99 19.93 5.62
N SER A 45 22.09 18.87 6.42
CA SER A 45 23.21 18.65 7.34
C SER A 45 24.52 18.32 6.62
N ASP A 46 24.48 17.45 5.61
CA ASP A 46 25.65 17.08 4.80
C ASP A 46 25.24 16.88 3.33
N PRO A 47 25.25 17.98 2.52
CA PRO A 47 24.84 17.91 1.11
C PRO A 47 25.71 17.01 0.25
N SER A 48 26.98 16.81 0.61
CA SER A 48 27.91 15.99 -0.14
C SER A 48 27.58 14.50 -0.06
N ARG A 49 27.11 14.03 1.10
CA ARG A 49 26.76 12.64 1.36
C ARG A 49 25.29 12.33 1.06
N PHE A 50 24.39 13.18 1.52
CA PHE A 50 22.95 12.91 1.52
C PHE A 50 22.16 13.69 0.47
N GLY A 51 22.80 14.57 -0.32
CA GLY A 51 22.14 15.36 -1.35
C GLY A 51 21.45 14.52 -2.43
N PHE A 52 21.96 13.30 -2.71
CA PHE A 52 21.30 12.38 -3.64
C PHE A 52 19.99 11.84 -3.08
N LEU A 53 19.86 11.67 -1.76
CA LEU A 53 18.67 11.17 -1.08
C LEU A 53 17.48 12.10 -1.30
N TRP A 54 17.71 13.42 -1.20
CA TRP A 54 16.72 14.43 -1.49
C TRP A 54 16.37 14.50 -2.98
N ARG A 55 17.40 14.44 -3.84
CA ARG A 55 17.24 14.53 -5.29
C ARG A 55 16.46 13.36 -5.91
N ARG A 56 16.58 12.17 -5.32
CA ARG A 56 15.96 10.92 -5.76
C ARG A 56 14.96 10.37 -4.75
N PHE A 57 14.41 11.24 -3.91
CA PHE A 57 13.54 10.81 -2.81
C PHE A 57 12.36 9.98 -3.30
N ASP A 58 11.67 10.41 -4.36
CA ASP A 58 10.47 9.73 -4.86
C ASP A 58 10.75 8.30 -5.34
N GLU A 59 11.89 8.08 -6.01
CA GLU A 59 12.30 6.76 -6.49
C GLU A 59 12.76 5.86 -5.34
N LEU A 60 13.50 6.41 -4.39
CA LEU A 60 13.95 5.69 -3.20
C LEU A 60 12.78 5.31 -2.30
N TYR A 61 11.82 6.23 -2.13
CA TYR A 61 10.60 5.96 -1.39
C TYR A 61 9.76 4.86 -2.06
N LEU A 62 9.60 4.91 -3.38
CA LEU A 62 8.91 3.85 -4.12
C LEU A 62 9.58 2.48 -3.91
N LEU A 63 10.91 2.42 -4.01
CA LEU A 63 11.66 1.18 -3.78
C LEU A 63 11.43 0.66 -2.35
N LEU A 64 11.56 1.53 -1.35
CA LEU A 64 11.33 1.19 0.05
C LEU A 64 9.90 0.69 0.28
N ASP A 65 8.91 1.40 -0.26
CA ASP A 65 7.50 1.03 -0.12
C ASP A 65 7.20 -0.31 -0.80
N VAL A 66 7.70 -0.54 -2.02
CA VAL A 66 7.56 -1.83 -2.72
C VAL A 66 8.19 -2.97 -1.93
N LEU A 67 9.38 -2.79 -1.37
CA LEU A 67 10.04 -3.81 -0.54
C LEU A 67 9.23 -4.10 0.73
N LEU A 68 8.81 -3.05 1.43
CA LEU A 68 8.02 -3.15 2.65
C LEU A 68 6.67 -3.85 2.38
N GLN A 69 5.91 -3.38 1.41
CA GLN A 69 4.60 -3.93 1.08
C GLN A 69 4.70 -5.35 0.51
N SER A 70 5.73 -5.64 -0.31
CA SER A 70 5.98 -6.99 -0.81
C SER A 70 6.26 -7.97 0.31
N HIS A 71 7.05 -7.56 1.32
CA HIS A 71 7.33 -8.37 2.49
C HIS A 71 6.04 -8.69 3.26
N PHE A 72 5.24 -7.69 3.62
CA PHE A 72 4.01 -7.88 4.39
C PHE A 72 2.94 -8.64 3.61
N LEU A 73 2.71 -8.31 2.34
CA LEU A 73 1.75 -9.03 1.49
C LEU A 73 2.12 -10.51 1.28
N SER A 74 3.42 -10.84 1.27
CA SER A 74 3.85 -12.25 1.15
C SER A 74 3.73 -13.02 2.46
N ARG A 75 3.83 -12.35 3.60
CA ARG A 75 3.91 -12.98 4.92
C ARG A 75 2.56 -13.04 5.62
N SER A 76 1.83 -11.93 5.65
CA SER A 76 0.56 -11.78 6.37
C SER A 76 -0.65 -11.62 5.45
N SER A 77 -0.45 -11.57 4.12
CA SER A 77 -1.52 -11.23 3.16
C SER A 77 -2.21 -9.90 3.47
N ALA A 78 -1.47 -8.96 4.03
CA ALA A 78 -1.88 -7.62 4.40
C ALA A 78 -0.84 -6.60 3.95
N SER A 79 -1.18 -5.33 3.82
CA SER A 79 -0.21 -4.24 3.71
C SER A 79 0.44 -3.99 5.07
N PHE A 80 1.49 -3.17 5.11
CA PHE A 80 2.15 -2.79 6.36
C PHE A 80 1.15 -2.18 7.35
N SER A 81 0.36 -1.19 6.93
CA SER A 81 -0.61 -0.53 7.78
C SER A 81 -1.78 -1.45 8.16
N GLU A 82 -2.26 -2.26 7.24
CA GLU A 82 -3.31 -3.25 7.50
C GLU A 82 -2.87 -4.27 8.56
N ASN A 83 -1.63 -4.76 8.44
CA ASN A 83 -1.06 -5.68 9.42
C ASN A 83 -0.91 -5.04 10.80
N PHE A 84 -0.53 -3.74 10.85
CA PHE A 84 -0.43 -2.99 12.11
C PHE A 84 -1.77 -2.89 12.84
N TYR A 85 -2.87 -2.75 12.09
CA TYR A 85 -4.23 -2.71 12.64
C TYR A 85 -4.90 -4.09 12.76
N GLY A 86 -4.15 -5.18 12.62
CA GLY A 86 -4.69 -6.53 12.72
C GLY A 86 -5.69 -6.88 11.62
N LEU A 87 -5.49 -6.35 10.43
CA LEU A 87 -6.30 -6.61 9.25
C LEU A 87 -5.58 -7.54 8.27
N LYS A 88 -6.34 -8.31 7.51
CA LYS A 88 -5.84 -9.13 6.41
C LYS A 88 -6.69 -8.96 5.15
N ARG A 89 -6.10 -9.17 4.00
CA ARG A 89 -6.78 -9.18 2.70
C ARG A 89 -7.33 -10.57 2.41
N THR A 90 -8.62 -10.63 2.14
CA THR A 90 -9.31 -11.86 1.72
C THR A 90 -9.87 -11.68 0.31
N PRO A 91 -10.01 -12.75 -0.48
CA PRO A 91 -10.64 -12.68 -1.79
C PRO A 91 -12.07 -12.15 -1.68
N GLY A 92 -12.46 -11.25 -2.59
CA GLY A 92 -13.84 -10.77 -2.70
C GLY A 92 -14.79 -11.85 -3.27
N PRO A 93 -16.12 -11.64 -3.22
CA PRO A 93 -17.13 -12.64 -3.57
C PRO A 93 -17.14 -13.08 -5.04
N GLY A 94 -16.38 -12.45 -5.92
CA GLY A 94 -16.22 -12.84 -7.33
C GLY A 94 -14.95 -13.66 -7.62
N GLY A 95 -14.14 -13.92 -6.64
CA GLY A 95 -12.89 -14.65 -6.82
C GLY A 95 -13.07 -16.15 -6.74
N ARG A 96 -13.06 -16.83 -7.88
CA ARG A 96 -12.85 -18.29 -7.93
C ARG A 96 -11.49 -18.63 -7.33
N GLY A 97 -11.47 -18.95 -6.07
CA GLY A 97 -10.34 -19.55 -5.37
C GLY A 97 -10.91 -20.47 -4.32
N PRO A 98 -10.29 -21.61 -4.00
CA PRO A 98 -10.83 -22.55 -3.02
C PRO A 98 -11.00 -21.82 -1.70
N ASP A 99 -12.25 -21.70 -1.33
CA ASP A 99 -12.69 -21.19 -0.05
C ASP A 99 -12.10 -22.02 1.08
N ALA A 100 -11.94 -21.35 2.21
CA ALA A 100 -11.79 -21.95 3.51
C ALA A 100 -10.55 -22.82 3.72
N GLY A 101 -9.55 -22.24 4.21
CA GLY A 101 -8.43 -22.98 4.80
C GLY A 101 -7.09 -22.25 4.66
N GLY A 102 -6.93 -21.07 5.29
CA GLY A 102 -5.61 -20.56 5.64
C GLY A 102 -4.61 -20.28 4.51
N ARG A 103 -5.01 -20.38 3.25
CA ARG A 103 -4.16 -20.02 2.12
C ARG A 103 -4.23 -18.53 1.89
N GLY A 104 -3.09 -17.86 2.02
CA GLY A 104 -2.94 -16.44 1.77
C GLY A 104 -3.39 -16.03 0.36
N LEU A 105 -3.36 -14.74 0.12
CA LEU A 105 -3.75 -14.12 -1.14
C LEU A 105 -3.03 -14.78 -2.34
N ASP A 106 -3.78 -15.11 -3.39
CA ASP A 106 -3.22 -15.64 -4.64
C ASP A 106 -2.12 -14.73 -5.21
N ALA A 107 -1.11 -15.34 -5.86
CA ALA A 107 0.06 -14.61 -6.37
C ALA A 107 -0.32 -13.47 -7.35
N GLY A 108 -1.34 -13.69 -8.17
CA GLY A 108 -1.86 -12.67 -9.10
C GLY A 108 -2.44 -11.48 -8.36
N ARG A 109 -3.33 -11.71 -7.39
CA ARG A 109 -3.96 -10.67 -6.58
C ARG A 109 -2.95 -9.94 -5.69
N ARG A 110 -1.94 -10.67 -5.20
CA ARG A 110 -0.84 -10.08 -4.42
C ARG A 110 -0.04 -9.08 -5.28
N ARG A 111 0.33 -9.45 -6.52
CA ARG A 111 1.02 -8.56 -7.46
C ARG A 111 0.16 -7.36 -7.82
N LEU A 112 -1.13 -7.58 -8.13
CA LEU A 112 -2.06 -6.50 -8.43
C LEU A 112 -2.24 -5.56 -7.24
N SER A 113 -2.38 -6.08 -6.03
CA SER A 113 -2.43 -5.28 -4.81
C SER A 113 -1.16 -4.43 -4.63
N LEU A 114 0.02 -5.00 -4.87
CA LEU A 114 1.29 -4.28 -4.79
C LEU A 114 1.38 -3.15 -5.83
N LEU A 115 0.97 -3.41 -7.07
CA LEU A 115 0.92 -2.39 -8.12
C LEU A 115 -0.03 -1.24 -7.76
N LEU A 116 -1.23 -1.57 -7.28
CA LEU A 116 -2.23 -0.56 -6.90
C LEU A 116 -1.85 0.22 -5.64
N LEU A 117 -1.11 -0.39 -4.71
CA LEU A 117 -0.65 0.28 -3.48
C LEU A 117 0.54 1.22 -3.71
N CYS A 118 1.55 0.77 -4.44
CA CYS A 118 2.83 1.48 -4.56
C CYS A 118 2.97 2.21 -5.90
N VAL A 119 2.73 1.49 -7.02
CA VAL A 119 3.02 2.03 -8.35
C VAL A 119 1.96 3.02 -8.81
N PHE A 120 0.69 2.73 -8.58
CA PHE A 120 -0.40 3.62 -8.99
C PHE A 120 -0.31 5.03 -8.38
N PRO A 121 -0.16 5.23 -7.05
CA PRO A 121 -0.02 6.57 -6.49
C PRO A 121 1.26 7.28 -6.94
N TYR A 122 2.36 6.55 -7.15
CA TYR A 122 3.58 7.12 -7.70
C TYR A 122 3.39 7.65 -9.13
N LEU A 123 2.82 6.82 -10.02
CA LEU A 123 2.57 7.22 -11.42
C LEU A 123 1.60 8.40 -11.49
N ARG A 124 0.56 8.38 -10.66
CA ARG A 124 -0.39 9.48 -10.55
C ARG A 124 0.31 10.78 -10.14
N ALA A 125 1.12 10.75 -9.08
CA ALA A 125 1.87 11.93 -8.63
C ALA A 125 2.86 12.44 -9.69
N ARG A 126 3.55 11.54 -10.41
CA ARG A 126 4.46 11.90 -11.52
C ARG A 126 3.72 12.52 -12.69
N LEU A 127 2.54 11.99 -13.03
CA LEU A 127 1.70 12.53 -14.10
C LEU A 127 1.18 13.91 -13.73
N GLU A 128 0.67 14.09 -12.50
CA GLU A 128 0.21 15.38 -11.99
C GLU A 128 1.35 16.42 -12.01
N ALA A 129 2.55 16.06 -11.56
CA ALA A 129 3.72 16.93 -11.58
C ALA A 129 4.18 17.28 -13.02
N ALA A 130 4.17 16.31 -13.94
CA ALA A 130 4.54 16.54 -15.35
C ALA A 130 3.57 17.51 -16.04
N LEU A 131 2.27 17.35 -15.77
CA LEU A 131 1.24 18.23 -16.34
C LEU A 131 1.19 19.61 -15.69
N ALA A 132 1.54 19.73 -14.40
CA ALA A 132 1.71 21.03 -13.73
C ALA A 132 2.85 21.82 -14.38
N ARG A 133 4.03 21.19 -14.54
CA ARG A 133 5.17 21.83 -15.23
C ARG A 133 4.81 22.32 -16.62
N GLN A 134 4.04 21.55 -17.36
CA GLN A 134 3.63 21.91 -18.72
C GLN A 134 2.65 23.08 -18.76
N ARG A 135 1.79 23.23 -17.72
CA ARG A 135 0.94 24.43 -17.57
C ARG A 135 1.77 25.67 -17.34
N ASP A 136 2.76 25.61 -16.46
CA ASP A 136 3.65 26.72 -16.14
C ASP A 136 4.46 27.15 -17.38
N GLU A 137 4.92 26.18 -18.19
CA GLU A 137 5.62 26.45 -19.46
C GLU A 137 4.70 27.02 -20.54
N ASP A 138 3.44 26.56 -20.64
CA ASP A 138 2.44 27.07 -21.61
C ASP A 138 1.97 28.48 -21.24
N ASP A 139 1.86 28.85 -19.97
CA ASP A 139 1.55 30.22 -19.53
C ASP A 139 2.68 31.19 -19.85
N PHE A 140 3.93 30.76 -19.87
CA PHE A 140 5.08 31.60 -20.23
C PHE A 140 5.28 31.69 -21.74
N SER A 141 4.88 30.68 -22.55
CA SER A 141 5.10 30.63 -23.99
C SER A 141 3.81 30.89 -24.81
N ILE A 142 3.24 32.08 -24.72
CA ILE A 142 1.92 32.41 -25.28
C ILE A 142 1.86 32.37 -26.83
N ARG A 143 2.90 32.10 -27.58
CA ARG A 143 2.83 32.40 -29.03
C ARG A 143 3.38 31.45 -30.08
N LEU A 144 3.89 30.26 -29.83
CA LEU A 144 4.45 29.49 -30.94
C LEU A 144 4.16 27.99 -30.88
N ALA A 145 3.46 27.55 -31.92
CA ALA A 145 3.24 26.16 -32.40
C ALA A 145 1.94 25.43 -32.02
N GLN A 146 1.00 25.47 -32.96
CA GLN A 146 -0.21 24.66 -33.03
C GLN A 146 0.11 23.22 -33.47
N GLY A 147 0.48 22.37 -32.52
CA GLY A 147 0.63 20.92 -32.79
C GLY A 147 -0.48 20.12 -32.12
N GLY A 148 -1.06 19.12 -32.79
CA GLY A 148 -2.13 18.27 -32.25
C GLY A 148 -1.79 17.62 -30.91
N ARG A 149 -0.51 17.29 -30.68
CA ARG A 149 0.03 16.78 -29.41
C ARG A 149 -0.17 17.74 -28.25
N ARG A 150 0.00 19.05 -28.47
CA ARG A 150 -0.21 20.08 -27.42
C ARG A 150 -1.69 20.23 -27.09
N ARG A 151 -2.60 20.09 -28.06
CA ARG A 151 -4.05 20.09 -27.79
C ARG A 151 -4.45 18.93 -26.89
N LEU A 152 -3.92 17.72 -27.15
CA LEU A 152 -4.17 16.55 -26.30
C LEU A 152 -3.62 16.75 -24.90
N LEU A 153 -2.44 17.30 -24.73
CA LEU A 153 -1.84 17.55 -23.42
C LEU A 153 -2.60 18.62 -22.62
N ARG A 154 -3.06 19.71 -23.28
CA ARG A 154 -3.93 20.71 -22.64
C ARG A 154 -5.28 20.10 -22.23
N ALA A 155 -5.88 19.29 -23.08
CA ALA A 155 -7.12 18.59 -22.75
C ALA A 155 -6.93 17.63 -21.57
N ALA A 156 -5.83 16.87 -21.54
CA ALA A 156 -5.45 16.02 -20.43
C ALA A 156 -5.21 16.82 -19.14
N ALA A 157 -4.48 17.93 -19.23
CA ALA A 157 -4.23 18.81 -18.10
C ALA A 157 -5.52 19.47 -17.56
N ALA A 158 -6.49 19.79 -18.41
CA ALA A 158 -7.80 20.28 -17.99
C ALA A 158 -8.72 19.20 -17.42
N ALA A 159 -8.57 17.94 -17.89
CA ALA A 159 -9.36 16.81 -17.44
C ALA A 159 -8.92 16.28 -16.06
N LEU A 160 -7.62 16.36 -15.73
CA LEU A 160 -7.05 15.82 -14.49
C LEU A 160 -7.74 16.28 -13.19
N PRO A 161 -7.99 17.58 -12.96
CA PRO A 161 -8.66 18.00 -11.72
C PRO A 161 -10.09 17.46 -11.64
N ARG A 162 -10.78 17.34 -12.79
CA ARG A 162 -12.13 16.74 -12.86
C ARG A 162 -12.10 15.24 -12.56
N LEU A 163 -11.13 14.51 -13.13
CA LEU A 163 -10.90 13.09 -12.84
C LEU A 163 -10.51 12.88 -11.37
N GLY A 164 -9.67 13.76 -10.82
CA GLY A 164 -9.32 13.74 -9.40
C GLY A 164 -10.52 14.00 -8.48
N ALA A 165 -11.41 14.92 -8.85
CA ALA A 165 -12.64 15.18 -8.11
C ALA A 165 -13.61 13.98 -8.21
N ALA A 166 -13.79 13.41 -9.40
CA ALA A 166 -14.63 12.22 -9.62
C ALA A 166 -14.09 11.01 -8.82
N TRP A 167 -12.77 10.83 -8.79
CA TRP A 167 -12.13 9.78 -7.99
C TRP A 167 -12.41 9.95 -6.48
N ARG A 168 -12.25 11.18 -5.95
CA ARG A 168 -12.54 11.46 -4.54
C ARG A 168 -14.02 11.23 -4.21
N LEU A 169 -14.91 11.68 -5.09
CA LEU A 169 -16.35 11.45 -4.93
C LEU A 169 -16.68 9.95 -4.92
N TRP A 170 -16.13 9.19 -5.85
CA TRP A 170 -16.29 7.74 -5.88
C TRP A 170 -15.77 7.08 -4.61
N SER A 171 -14.56 7.44 -4.15
CA SER A 171 -14.01 6.92 -2.90
C SER A 171 -14.90 7.23 -1.72
N PHE A 172 -15.40 8.46 -1.62
CA PHE A 172 -16.33 8.87 -0.56
C PHE A 172 -17.64 8.11 -0.60
N CYS A 173 -18.28 7.98 -1.78
CA CYS A 173 -19.48 7.19 -1.93
C CYS A 173 -19.27 5.73 -1.53
N GLN A 174 -18.12 5.16 -1.87
CA GLN A 174 -17.80 3.77 -1.52
C GLN A 174 -17.60 3.59 -0.01
N GLN A 175 -16.97 4.56 0.67
CA GLN A 175 -16.86 4.57 2.14
C GLN A 175 -18.24 4.67 2.81
N LEU A 176 -19.14 5.52 2.28
CA LEU A 176 -20.51 5.58 2.79
C LEU A 176 -21.27 4.27 2.59
N LEU A 177 -21.22 3.70 1.39
CA LEU A 177 -21.86 2.41 1.09
C LEU A 177 -21.31 1.29 1.97
N TYR A 178 -20.00 1.32 2.27
CA TYR A 178 -19.37 0.40 3.21
C TYR A 178 -19.94 0.60 4.62
N THR A 179 -20.02 1.83 5.10
CA THR A 179 -20.54 2.16 6.45
C THR A 179 -21.99 1.71 6.62
N PHE A 180 -22.82 1.88 5.60
CA PHE A 180 -24.23 1.42 5.61
C PHE A 180 -24.40 -0.08 5.32
N GLY A 181 -23.33 -0.81 5.12
CA GLY A 181 -23.38 -2.26 4.91
C GLY A 181 -23.69 -2.70 3.47
N HIS A 182 -23.81 -1.77 2.54
CA HIS A 182 -24.18 -2.05 1.13
C HIS A 182 -22.95 -2.44 0.27
N ALA A 183 -21.72 -2.08 0.69
CA ALA A 183 -20.50 -2.47 0.00
C ALA A 183 -19.60 -3.34 0.89
N GLN A 184 -18.82 -4.21 0.27
CA GLN A 184 -17.86 -5.08 0.97
C GLN A 184 -16.45 -4.48 1.03
N THR A 185 -16.18 -3.48 0.21
CA THR A 185 -14.91 -2.77 0.13
C THR A 185 -15.15 -1.29 0.37
N HIS A 186 -14.27 -0.65 1.14
CA HIS A 186 -14.35 0.78 1.44
C HIS A 186 -13.59 1.65 0.42
N SER A 187 -12.71 1.04 -0.39
CA SER A 187 -11.83 1.75 -1.33
C SER A 187 -11.99 1.21 -2.75
N PRO A 188 -12.00 2.10 -3.77
CA PRO A 188 -12.00 1.70 -5.18
C PRO A 188 -10.81 0.82 -5.57
N LEU A 189 -9.65 1.03 -4.95
CA LEU A 189 -8.45 0.24 -5.23
C LEU A 189 -8.58 -1.20 -4.76
N LEU A 190 -9.21 -1.44 -3.60
CA LEU A 190 -9.49 -2.79 -3.11
C LEU A 190 -10.55 -3.49 -3.98
N TRP A 191 -11.54 -2.74 -4.44
CA TRP A 191 -12.53 -3.25 -5.37
C TRP A 191 -11.88 -3.68 -6.70
N LEU A 192 -10.98 -2.85 -7.26
CA LEU A 192 -10.20 -3.18 -8.47
C LEU A 192 -9.28 -4.39 -8.26
N ALA A 193 -8.69 -4.52 -7.08
CA ALA A 193 -7.85 -5.67 -6.72
C ALA A 193 -8.67 -6.96 -6.51
N GLY A 194 -10.00 -6.87 -6.41
CA GLY A 194 -10.87 -8.00 -6.12
C GLY A 194 -10.64 -8.59 -4.72
N VAL A 195 -10.26 -7.74 -3.74
CA VAL A 195 -9.97 -8.12 -2.36
C VAL A 195 -10.79 -7.29 -1.38
N ARG A 196 -11.08 -7.86 -0.23
CA ARG A 196 -11.72 -7.19 0.90
C ARG A 196 -10.83 -7.29 2.12
N LEU A 197 -11.00 -6.37 3.07
CA LEU A 197 -10.34 -6.43 4.36
C LEU A 197 -11.21 -7.18 5.36
N SER A 198 -10.57 -8.01 6.16
CA SER A 198 -11.17 -8.69 7.31
C SER A 198 -10.22 -8.61 8.49
N ARG A 199 -10.75 -8.67 9.71
CA ARG A 199 -9.92 -8.75 10.92
C ARG A 199 -9.18 -10.08 10.96
N LEU A 200 -7.98 -10.06 11.51
CA LEU A 200 -7.21 -11.26 11.82
C LEU A 200 -7.96 -12.07 12.89
N SER A 201 -8.19 -13.35 12.59
CA SER A 201 -8.71 -14.30 13.57
C SER A 201 -7.57 -14.81 14.48
N ALA A 202 -7.91 -15.28 15.69
CA ALA A 202 -6.95 -15.93 16.57
C ALA A 202 -6.26 -17.14 15.89
N ALA A 203 -7.00 -17.87 15.05
CA ALA A 203 -6.44 -18.97 14.24
C ALA A 203 -5.39 -18.48 13.22
N ASP A 204 -5.60 -17.29 12.62
CA ASP A 204 -4.62 -16.70 11.69
C ASP A 204 -3.33 -16.30 12.40
N ILE A 205 -3.45 -15.74 13.62
CA ILE A 205 -2.30 -15.34 14.45
C ILE A 205 -1.48 -16.58 14.81
N THR A 206 -2.11 -17.62 15.32
CA THR A 206 -1.45 -18.90 15.65
C THR A 206 -0.77 -19.52 14.44
N HIS A 207 -1.39 -19.44 13.28
CA HIS A 207 -0.83 -19.93 12.01
C HIS A 207 0.39 -19.14 11.57
N MET A 208 0.38 -17.82 11.77
CA MET A 208 1.53 -16.94 11.47
C MET A 208 2.70 -17.22 12.43
N GLU A 209 2.43 -17.35 13.72
CA GLU A 209 3.43 -17.68 14.74
C GLU A 209 4.08 -19.04 14.50
N THR A 210 3.27 -20.07 14.19
CA THR A 210 3.77 -21.41 13.86
C THR A 210 4.67 -21.38 12.62
N ARG A 211 4.32 -20.58 11.63
CA ARG A 211 5.09 -20.40 10.40
C ARG A 211 6.41 -19.65 10.64
N GLU A 212 6.42 -18.69 11.55
CA GLU A 212 7.62 -17.98 11.96
C GLU A 212 8.58 -18.85 12.75
N THR A 213 8.06 -19.59 13.73
CA THR A 213 8.86 -20.53 14.52
C THR A 213 9.48 -21.62 13.64
N GLY A 214 8.73 -22.16 12.69
CA GLY A 214 9.25 -23.13 11.70
C GLY A 214 10.35 -22.56 10.82
N ARG A 215 10.24 -21.29 10.38
CA ARG A 215 11.30 -20.61 9.61
C ARG A 215 12.56 -20.36 10.43
N LEU A 216 12.42 -19.82 11.63
CA LEU A 216 13.54 -19.58 12.52
C LEU A 216 14.28 -20.89 12.85
N GLN A 217 13.56 -21.99 13.00
CA GLN A 217 14.14 -23.31 13.22
C GLN A 217 14.89 -23.82 11.97
N HIS A 218 14.32 -23.64 10.79
CA HIS A 218 14.96 -23.99 9.52
C HIS A 218 16.23 -23.16 9.27
N ASP A 219 16.17 -21.84 9.49
CA ASP A 219 17.32 -20.94 9.32
C ASP A 219 18.44 -21.28 10.31
N SER A 220 18.11 -21.65 11.56
CA SER A 220 19.07 -22.10 12.55
C SER A 220 19.75 -23.43 12.16
N LEU A 221 19.01 -24.34 11.54
CA LEU A 221 19.55 -25.61 11.02
C LEU A 221 20.48 -25.37 9.82
N LEU A 222 20.11 -24.47 8.90
CA LEU A 222 20.97 -24.09 7.77
C LEU A 222 22.26 -23.42 8.24
N GLN A 223 22.17 -22.54 9.23
CA GLN A 223 23.37 -21.91 9.82
C GLN A 223 24.27 -22.93 10.55
N ARG A 224 23.71 -23.96 11.18
CA ARG A 224 24.46 -25.06 11.77
C ARG A 224 25.13 -25.92 10.70
N ALA A 225 24.39 -26.28 9.65
CA ALA A 225 24.92 -27.04 8.53
C ALA A 225 26.07 -26.30 7.82
N TRP A 226 25.90 -24.98 7.60
CA TRP A 226 26.94 -24.12 7.02
C TRP A 226 28.20 -24.04 7.88
N ARG A 227 28.04 -23.95 9.22
CA ARG A 227 29.19 -23.96 10.16
C ARG A 227 29.93 -25.28 10.12
N VAL A 228 29.22 -26.41 10.06
CA VAL A 228 29.84 -27.74 9.97
C VAL A 228 30.61 -27.91 8.66
N MET A 229 30.03 -27.49 7.53
CA MET A 229 30.72 -27.53 6.23
C MET A 229 31.99 -26.68 6.20
N ARG A 230 31.94 -25.48 6.83
CA ARG A 230 33.09 -24.57 6.89
C ARG A 230 34.22 -25.06 7.83
N ALA A 231 33.87 -25.90 8.82
CA ALA A 231 34.85 -26.48 9.73
C ALA A 231 35.50 -27.76 9.16
N ALA A 232 34.90 -28.34 8.11
CA ALA A 232 35.38 -29.57 7.44
C ALA A 232 36.18 -29.25 6.14
N ALA A 233 36.22 -28.00 5.71
CA ALA A 233 37.03 -27.49 4.59
C ALA A 233 38.29 -26.77 5.12
#